data_718e330a26abfa3aa9ff0f8815f11bc0
#
_entry.id   718e330a26abfa3aa9ff0f8815f11bc0
#
_cell.length_a   1.000
_cell.length_b   1.000
_cell.length_c   1.000
_cell.angle_alpha   90.00
_cell.angle_beta   90.00
_cell.angle_gamma   90.00
#
_symmetry.space_group_name_H-M   'P 1'
#
loop_
_entity.id
_entity.type
_entity.pdbx_description
1 polymer ?
#
loop_
_entity_poly.entity_id
_entity_poly.type
_entity_poly.pdbx_seq_one_letter_code
_entity_poly.pdbx_strand_id
1 'polypeptide(L)'
;MQAIHGGDIYRNRIQIDFSVNINPLGIPEEVKDALHQAVDVCMQYPDMEAEQLKEALSRKFCLPKTYFLPGNGASELFLGILHALKPKKVILPVPSFYGYAYTAKAVGSEVVCVPLKKEEDFLPGEEFVLALQEDAELLFLANPNNPTGKLMKPAYLENVLEVCKEKNIYVVLDECFIEFCEKENSIVQKLTTYRNLLIVRAFTKIYAIPGVRLGYLMCSDKELLQKIRVQLPEWNLSVFAEAAGIACLQRD
;
A
#
# COMPACT_ATOMS: atom_id res chain seq x y z
N MET A 1 -10.00 -20.14 -6.46
CA MET A 1 -10.80 -19.24 -5.57
C MET A 1 -11.11 -18.01 -6.40
N GLN A 2 -12.38 -17.72 -6.65
CA GLN A 2 -12.77 -16.55 -7.46
C GLN A 2 -12.58 -15.30 -6.59
N ALA A 3 -11.76 -14.33 -7.04
CA ALA A 3 -11.58 -13.09 -6.31
C ALA A 3 -12.86 -12.25 -6.40
N ILE A 4 -13.46 -11.93 -5.27
CA ILE A 4 -14.64 -11.07 -5.21
C ILE A 4 -14.14 -9.64 -4.98
N HIS A 5 -13.92 -8.91 -6.07
CA HIS A 5 -13.60 -7.48 -6.03
C HIS A 5 -14.76 -6.66 -6.59
N GLY A 6 -14.93 -5.44 -6.06
CA GLY A 6 -15.75 -4.42 -6.70
C GLY A 6 -15.14 -3.92 -8.02
N GLY A 7 -15.86 -3.05 -8.72
CA GLY A 7 -15.40 -2.41 -9.95
C GLY A 7 -15.61 -3.20 -11.24
N ASP A 8 -16.37 -4.33 -11.21
CA ASP A 8 -16.71 -5.05 -12.42
C ASP A 8 -17.90 -4.40 -13.17
N ILE A 9 -17.62 -3.24 -13.75
CA ILE A 9 -18.56 -2.49 -14.59
C ILE A 9 -18.68 -3.08 -16.01
N TYR A 10 -17.80 -4.02 -16.37
CA TYR A 10 -17.75 -4.62 -17.71
C TYR A 10 -18.77 -5.75 -17.88
N ARG A 11 -19.03 -6.49 -16.80
CA ARG A 11 -19.98 -7.62 -16.78
C ARG A 11 -21.31 -7.27 -16.15
N ASN A 12 -21.38 -6.14 -15.43
CA ASN A 12 -22.55 -5.69 -14.72
C ASN A 12 -23.03 -4.35 -15.29
N ARG A 13 -24.31 -4.30 -15.69
CA ARG A 13 -24.93 -3.04 -16.11
C ARG A 13 -25.33 -2.24 -14.87
N ILE A 14 -24.50 -1.30 -14.48
CA ILE A 14 -24.69 -0.48 -13.28
C ILE A 14 -24.95 0.99 -13.65
N GLN A 15 -25.79 1.67 -12.86
CA GLN A 15 -26.01 3.12 -12.94
C GLN A 15 -25.11 3.89 -11.98
N ILE A 16 -24.89 3.34 -10.77
CA ILE A 16 -24.06 3.93 -9.73
C ILE A 16 -23.19 2.81 -9.14
N ASP A 17 -21.90 3.03 -9.06
CA ASP A 17 -20.95 2.08 -8.51
C ASP A 17 -20.59 2.42 -7.05
N PHE A 18 -21.09 1.61 -6.10
CA PHE A 18 -20.72 1.67 -4.68
C PHE A 18 -19.68 0.61 -4.29
N SER A 19 -19.14 -0.13 -5.25
CA SER A 19 -18.22 -1.25 -4.97
C SER A 19 -16.74 -0.82 -4.94
N VAL A 20 -16.44 0.44 -5.31
CA VAL A 20 -15.09 1.02 -5.30
C VAL A 20 -15.06 2.34 -4.53
N ASN A 21 -13.99 2.55 -3.77
CA ASN A 21 -13.77 3.77 -2.99
C ASN A 21 -12.77 4.66 -3.73
N ILE A 22 -13.27 5.53 -4.61
CA ILE A 22 -12.47 6.44 -5.43
C ILE A 22 -12.93 7.88 -5.15
N ASN A 23 -11.99 8.83 -5.17
CA ASN A 23 -12.31 10.25 -4.99
C ASN A 23 -13.36 10.72 -6.00
N PRO A 24 -14.54 11.18 -5.55
CA PRO A 24 -15.62 11.59 -6.44
C PRO A 24 -15.31 12.88 -7.20
N LEU A 25 -14.29 13.64 -6.83
CA LEU A 25 -13.85 14.84 -7.55
C LEU A 25 -13.21 14.54 -8.90
N GLY A 26 -12.87 13.26 -9.15
CA GLY A 26 -12.30 12.82 -10.40
C GLY A 26 -10.81 13.11 -10.53
N ILE A 27 -10.30 12.91 -11.76
CA ILE A 27 -8.87 13.09 -12.08
C ILE A 27 -8.56 14.58 -12.17
N PRO A 28 -7.50 15.06 -11.48
CA PRO A 28 -7.03 16.44 -11.62
C PRO A 28 -6.60 16.79 -13.06
N GLU A 29 -6.82 18.03 -13.50
CA GLU A 29 -6.50 18.43 -14.88
C GLU A 29 -5.01 18.27 -15.20
N GLU A 30 -4.13 18.64 -14.29
CA GLU A 30 -2.68 18.54 -14.47
C GLU A 30 -2.24 17.07 -14.66
N VAL A 31 -2.95 16.13 -14.03
CA VAL A 31 -2.71 14.69 -14.21
C VAL A 31 -3.21 14.21 -15.56
N LYS A 32 -4.36 14.74 -16.04
CA LYS A 32 -4.85 14.44 -17.39
C LYS A 32 -3.89 14.95 -18.46
N ASP A 33 -3.41 16.18 -18.30
CA ASP A 33 -2.45 16.79 -19.22
C ASP A 33 -1.14 15.98 -19.28
N ALA A 34 -0.62 15.56 -18.12
CA ALA A 34 0.57 14.72 -18.05
C ALA A 34 0.36 13.36 -18.73
N LEU A 35 -0.83 12.74 -18.58
CA LEU A 35 -1.17 11.50 -19.26
C LEU A 35 -1.26 11.70 -20.79
N HIS A 36 -1.84 12.81 -21.27
CA HIS A 36 -1.88 13.12 -22.70
C HIS A 36 -0.49 13.31 -23.28
N GLN A 37 0.40 14.04 -22.58
CA GLN A 37 1.79 14.24 -23.02
C GLN A 37 2.61 12.94 -23.00
N ALA A 38 2.29 12.00 -22.08
CA ALA A 38 2.97 10.71 -22.01
C ALA A 38 2.74 9.83 -23.27
N VAL A 39 1.71 10.12 -24.09
CA VAL A 39 1.49 9.43 -25.38
C VAL A 39 2.67 9.62 -26.30
N ASP A 40 3.27 10.81 -26.34
CA ASP A 40 4.37 11.15 -27.26
C ASP A 40 5.68 10.40 -26.92
N VAL A 41 5.80 9.88 -25.70
CA VAL A 41 6.98 9.13 -25.24
C VAL A 41 6.75 7.61 -25.14
N CYS A 42 5.56 7.12 -25.55
CA CYS A 42 5.24 5.68 -25.49
C CYS A 42 6.17 4.78 -26.33
N MET A 43 6.90 5.34 -27.28
CA MET A 43 7.90 4.61 -28.08
C MET A 43 9.19 4.30 -27.30
N GLN A 44 9.32 4.81 -26.09
CA GLN A 44 10.47 4.61 -25.22
C GLN A 44 10.10 3.69 -24.05
N TYR A 45 11.05 2.87 -23.59
CA TYR A 45 10.91 2.20 -22.30
C TYR A 45 10.93 3.22 -21.16
N PRO A 46 10.15 3.00 -20.09
CA PRO A 46 10.21 3.85 -18.89
C PRO A 46 11.57 3.70 -18.19
N ASP A 47 11.87 4.63 -17.29
CA ASP A 47 13.02 4.51 -16.40
C ASP A 47 12.85 3.35 -15.42
N MET A 48 13.71 2.35 -15.49
CA MET A 48 13.66 1.17 -14.60
C MET A 48 13.76 1.54 -13.11
N GLU A 49 14.44 2.64 -12.82
CA GLU A 49 14.62 3.12 -11.45
C GLU A 49 13.56 4.13 -11.01
N ALA A 50 12.73 4.63 -11.94
CA ALA A 50 11.73 5.68 -11.69
C ALA A 50 12.31 6.85 -10.87
N GLU A 51 13.52 7.32 -11.22
CA GLU A 51 14.29 8.28 -10.43
C GLU A 51 13.54 9.58 -10.18
N GLN A 52 12.91 10.16 -11.22
CA GLN A 52 12.15 11.40 -11.07
C GLN A 52 10.96 11.26 -10.12
N LEU A 53 10.27 10.12 -10.17
CA LEU A 53 9.16 9.82 -9.27
C LEU A 53 9.67 9.63 -7.82
N LYS A 54 10.79 8.90 -7.62
CA LYS A 54 11.43 8.75 -6.29
C LYS A 54 11.90 10.09 -5.74
N GLU A 55 12.43 10.98 -6.55
CA GLU A 55 12.81 12.33 -6.14
C GLU A 55 11.59 13.18 -5.73
N ALA A 56 10.50 13.11 -6.48
CA ALA A 56 9.26 13.80 -6.14
C ALA A 56 8.68 13.30 -4.80
N LEU A 57 8.66 11.97 -4.58
CA LEU A 57 8.28 11.36 -3.29
C LEU A 57 9.21 11.79 -2.16
N SER A 58 10.52 11.78 -2.38
CA SER A 58 11.52 12.22 -1.42
C SER A 58 11.29 13.66 -0.96
N ARG A 59 10.99 14.56 -1.88
CA ARG A 59 10.65 15.97 -1.56
C ARG A 59 9.36 16.07 -0.74
N LYS A 60 8.30 15.37 -1.16
CA LYS A 60 6.99 15.42 -0.47
C LYS A 60 7.06 14.94 0.97
N PHE A 61 7.80 13.88 1.23
CA PHE A 61 7.89 13.26 2.55
C PHE A 61 9.09 13.71 3.39
N CYS A 62 10.02 14.47 2.81
CA CYS A 62 11.29 14.84 3.45
C CYS A 62 12.07 13.59 3.93
N LEU A 63 12.06 12.52 3.13
CA LEU A 63 12.75 11.25 3.39
C LEU A 63 13.74 10.94 2.26
N PRO A 64 14.80 10.16 2.51
CA PRO A 64 15.74 9.77 1.46
C PRO A 64 15.05 9.05 0.30
N LYS A 65 15.40 9.37 -0.95
CA LYS A 65 14.82 8.71 -2.13
C LYS A 65 15.01 7.19 -2.12
N THR A 66 16.05 6.71 -1.44
CA THR A 66 16.34 5.28 -1.27
C THR A 66 15.35 4.55 -0.36
N TYR A 67 14.41 5.26 0.27
CA TYR A 67 13.34 4.66 1.07
C TYR A 67 12.10 4.31 0.22
N PHE A 68 12.06 4.70 -1.05
CA PHE A 68 10.90 4.54 -1.92
C PHE A 68 11.12 3.48 -2.98
N LEU A 69 10.11 2.63 -3.17
CA LEU A 69 10.02 1.66 -4.26
C LEU A 69 8.66 1.81 -4.94
N PRO A 70 8.58 2.46 -6.10
CA PRO A 70 7.35 2.53 -6.89
C PRO A 70 6.95 1.17 -7.46
N GLY A 71 5.63 0.96 -7.64
CA GLY A 71 5.08 -0.29 -8.15
C GLY A 71 3.78 -0.09 -8.94
N ASN A 72 3.39 -1.12 -9.67
CA ASN A 72 2.19 -1.15 -10.50
C ASN A 72 0.92 -1.35 -9.64
N GLY A 73 0.64 -0.33 -8.80
CA GLY A 73 -0.36 -0.35 -7.74
C GLY A 73 0.12 -1.11 -6.50
N ALA A 74 -0.61 -0.93 -5.40
CA ALA A 74 -0.29 -1.56 -4.11
C ALA A 74 -0.27 -3.11 -4.18
N SER A 75 -1.10 -3.71 -5.02
CA SER A 75 -1.20 -5.18 -5.13
C SER A 75 0.08 -5.83 -5.62
N GLU A 76 0.80 -5.21 -6.55
CA GLU A 76 2.11 -5.69 -7.00
C GLU A 76 3.12 -5.62 -5.84
N LEU A 77 3.10 -4.52 -5.08
CA LEU A 77 4.00 -4.34 -3.95
C LEU A 77 3.75 -5.36 -2.84
N PHE A 78 2.48 -5.66 -2.51
CA PHE A 78 2.17 -6.72 -1.55
C PHE A 78 2.72 -8.08 -2.00
N LEU A 79 2.56 -8.41 -3.28
CA LEU A 79 3.10 -9.66 -3.83
C LEU A 79 4.62 -9.66 -3.80
N GLY A 80 5.27 -8.56 -4.18
CA GLY A 80 6.73 -8.40 -4.13
C GLY A 80 7.29 -8.56 -2.72
N ILE A 81 6.65 -7.97 -1.71
CA ILE A 81 7.00 -8.13 -0.29
C ILE A 81 6.94 -9.59 0.12
N LEU A 82 5.84 -10.26 -0.18
CA LEU A 82 5.64 -11.66 0.18
C LEU A 82 6.62 -12.60 -0.52
N HIS A 83 6.94 -12.35 -1.78
CA HIS A 83 7.97 -13.13 -2.50
C HIS A 83 9.38 -12.90 -1.96
N ALA A 84 9.70 -11.69 -1.50
CA ALA A 84 11.00 -11.36 -0.92
C ALA A 84 11.19 -11.95 0.48
N LEU A 85 10.15 -11.87 1.32
CA LEU A 85 10.19 -12.32 2.71
C LEU A 85 9.87 -13.81 2.88
N LYS A 86 9.00 -14.36 2.02
CA LYS A 86 8.50 -15.75 2.08
C LYS A 86 8.04 -16.14 3.49
N PRO A 87 7.16 -15.33 4.13
CA PRO A 87 6.75 -15.60 5.50
C PRO A 87 5.96 -16.90 5.56
N LYS A 88 6.28 -17.75 6.54
CA LYS A 88 5.54 -19.00 6.78
C LYS A 88 4.14 -18.70 7.33
N LYS A 89 4.06 -17.72 8.24
CA LYS A 89 2.80 -17.32 8.89
C LYS A 89 2.58 -15.82 8.79
N VAL A 90 1.41 -15.46 8.29
CA VAL A 90 0.95 -14.07 8.12
C VAL A 90 -0.29 -13.85 8.98
N ILE A 91 -0.27 -12.83 9.82
CA ILE A 91 -1.42 -12.40 10.61
C ILE A 91 -2.12 -11.23 9.91
N LEU A 92 -3.44 -11.24 9.93
CA LEU A 92 -4.25 -10.11 9.51
C LEU A 92 -5.53 -9.98 10.34
N PRO A 93 -5.95 -8.75 10.69
CA PRO A 93 -7.26 -8.51 11.27
C PRO A 93 -8.35 -8.72 10.21
N VAL A 94 -9.52 -9.16 10.63
CA VAL A 94 -10.68 -9.29 9.75
C VAL A 94 -11.92 -8.68 10.38
N PRO A 95 -12.73 -7.90 9.61
CA PRO A 95 -12.65 -7.70 8.15
C PRO A 95 -11.49 -6.79 7.73
N SER A 96 -10.85 -7.13 6.61
CA SER A 96 -9.81 -6.34 5.97
C SER A 96 -9.83 -6.54 4.44
N PHE A 97 -8.98 -5.81 3.72
CA PHE A 97 -8.91 -5.94 2.27
C PHE A 97 -8.51 -7.38 1.87
N TYR A 98 -9.34 -7.98 1.02
CA TYR A 98 -9.18 -9.37 0.57
C TYR A 98 -7.81 -9.68 -0.04
N GLY A 99 -7.20 -8.69 -0.70
CA GLY A 99 -5.92 -8.83 -1.39
C GLY A 99 -4.78 -9.32 -0.49
N TYR A 100 -4.79 -9.03 0.82
CA TYR A 100 -3.72 -9.49 1.73
C TYR A 100 -3.73 -11.02 1.87
N ALA A 101 -4.91 -11.59 2.20
CA ALA A 101 -5.04 -13.03 2.30
C ALA A 101 -4.83 -13.73 0.94
N TYR A 102 -5.29 -13.10 -0.15
CA TYR A 102 -5.11 -13.63 -1.50
C TYR A 102 -3.64 -13.74 -1.87
N THR A 103 -2.86 -12.68 -1.69
CA THR A 103 -1.43 -12.67 -2.02
C THR A 103 -0.61 -13.54 -1.08
N ALA A 104 -0.93 -13.57 0.22
CA ALA A 104 -0.25 -14.46 1.18
C ALA A 104 -0.43 -15.94 0.83
N LYS A 105 -1.65 -16.35 0.47
CA LYS A 105 -1.93 -17.71 0.01
C LYS A 105 -1.23 -18.05 -1.31
N ALA A 106 -1.07 -17.07 -2.20
CA ALA A 106 -0.41 -17.28 -3.49
C ALA A 106 1.08 -17.67 -3.34
N VAL A 107 1.74 -17.24 -2.27
CA VAL A 107 3.13 -17.62 -1.95
C VAL A 107 3.23 -18.80 -0.98
N GLY A 108 2.10 -19.41 -0.59
CA GLY A 108 2.07 -20.58 0.28
C GLY A 108 2.11 -20.28 1.77
N SER A 109 1.93 -19.03 2.20
CA SER A 109 1.88 -18.68 3.61
C SER A 109 0.62 -19.20 4.31
N GLU A 110 0.77 -19.65 5.56
CA GLU A 110 -0.35 -19.81 6.47
C GLU A 110 -0.93 -18.43 6.80
N VAL A 111 -2.25 -18.29 6.72
CA VAL A 111 -2.94 -17.04 7.00
C VAL A 111 -3.77 -17.18 8.28
N VAL A 112 -3.38 -16.46 9.31
CA VAL A 112 -4.10 -16.39 10.59
C VAL A 112 -4.95 -15.12 10.62
N CYS A 113 -6.27 -15.30 10.61
CA CYS A 113 -7.22 -14.20 10.67
C CYS A 113 -7.63 -13.94 12.14
N VAL A 114 -7.44 -12.71 12.61
CA VAL A 114 -7.88 -12.26 13.95
C VAL A 114 -9.14 -11.43 13.81
N PRO A 115 -10.30 -11.91 14.28
CA PRO A 115 -11.55 -11.17 14.16
C PRO A 115 -11.54 -9.86 14.95
N LEU A 116 -11.93 -8.78 14.28
CA LEU A 116 -12.23 -7.50 14.93
C LEU A 116 -13.68 -7.51 15.42
N LYS A 117 -13.92 -6.99 16.61
CA LYS A 117 -15.21 -7.02 17.25
C LYS A 117 -16.04 -5.76 16.95
N LYS A 118 -17.32 -5.93 16.69
CA LYS A 118 -18.26 -4.82 16.46
C LYS A 118 -18.36 -3.93 17.70
N GLU A 119 -18.31 -4.53 18.87
CA GLU A 119 -18.38 -3.89 20.19
C GLU A 119 -17.17 -2.98 20.44
N GLU A 120 -16.05 -3.24 19.76
CA GLU A 120 -14.81 -2.46 19.76
C GLU A 120 -14.71 -1.57 18.52
N ASP A 121 -15.84 -1.31 17.86
CA ASP A 121 -15.93 -0.47 16.65
C ASP A 121 -15.02 -0.96 15.50
N PHE A 122 -14.77 -2.26 15.42
CA PHE A 122 -13.85 -2.89 14.47
C PHE A 122 -12.43 -2.33 14.51
N LEU A 123 -11.99 -1.80 15.64
CA LEU A 123 -10.60 -1.45 15.89
C LEU A 123 -9.88 -2.63 16.56
N PRO A 124 -8.62 -2.91 16.20
CA PRO A 124 -7.84 -3.91 16.92
C PRO A 124 -7.50 -3.38 18.32
N GLY A 125 -7.90 -4.11 19.36
CA GLY A 125 -7.66 -3.80 20.76
C GLY A 125 -6.40 -4.49 21.33
N GLU A 126 -6.29 -4.53 22.66
CA GLU A 126 -5.17 -5.19 23.35
C GLU A 126 -5.11 -6.69 23.04
N GLU A 127 -6.24 -7.36 22.93
CA GLU A 127 -6.31 -8.78 22.57
C GLU A 127 -5.67 -9.08 21.22
N PHE A 128 -5.75 -8.13 20.26
CA PHE A 128 -5.09 -8.28 18.97
C PHE A 128 -3.57 -8.29 19.13
N VAL A 129 -3.02 -7.39 19.96
CA VAL A 129 -1.58 -7.35 20.25
C VAL A 129 -1.13 -8.64 20.93
N LEU A 130 -1.93 -9.17 21.84
CA LEU A 130 -1.66 -10.46 22.51
C LEU A 130 -1.75 -11.65 21.55
N ALA A 131 -2.56 -11.55 20.49
CA ALA A 131 -2.66 -12.59 19.46
C ALA A 131 -1.46 -12.65 18.52
N LEU A 132 -0.55 -11.65 18.53
CA LEU A 132 0.69 -11.68 17.79
C LEU A 132 1.61 -12.75 18.38
N GLN A 133 1.60 -13.92 17.75
CA GLN A 133 2.35 -15.08 18.20
C GLN A 133 3.84 -14.97 17.82
N GLU A 134 4.71 -15.66 18.57
CA GLU A 134 6.16 -15.61 18.31
C GLU A 134 6.58 -16.22 16.97
N ASP A 135 5.78 -17.15 16.44
CA ASP A 135 6.03 -17.79 15.15
C ASP A 135 5.44 -17.02 13.94
N ALA A 136 4.78 -15.88 14.17
CA ALA A 136 4.34 -15.00 13.10
C ALA A 136 5.53 -14.23 12.52
N GLU A 137 5.60 -14.13 11.19
CA GLU A 137 6.72 -13.49 10.50
C GLU A 137 6.30 -12.18 9.81
N LEU A 138 5.00 -12.02 9.54
CA LEU A 138 4.46 -10.83 8.90
C LEU A 138 3.05 -10.51 9.41
N LEU A 139 2.82 -9.23 9.64
CA LEU A 139 1.53 -8.64 9.97
C LEU A 139 1.08 -7.71 8.84
N PHE A 140 -0.14 -7.88 8.32
CA PHE A 140 -0.81 -6.86 7.52
C PHE A 140 -1.75 -6.03 8.38
N LEU A 141 -1.66 -4.72 8.26
CA LEU A 141 -2.61 -3.75 8.80
C LEU A 141 -3.01 -2.75 7.72
N ALA A 142 -4.21 -2.20 7.79
CA ALA A 142 -4.64 -1.08 6.97
C ALA A 142 -5.06 0.10 7.85
N ASN A 143 -4.61 1.31 7.52
CA ASN A 143 -4.94 2.50 8.28
C ASN A 143 -5.12 3.72 7.36
N PRO A 144 -6.37 4.16 7.13
CA PRO A 144 -7.66 3.59 7.57
C PRO A 144 -7.92 2.18 7.05
N ASN A 145 -8.65 1.37 7.84
CA ASN A 145 -8.97 0.01 7.44
C ASN A 145 -10.04 -0.04 6.34
N ASN A 146 -9.81 -0.85 5.34
CA ASN A 146 -10.81 -1.21 4.34
C ASN A 146 -11.33 -2.63 4.63
N PRO A 147 -12.65 -2.88 4.89
CA PRO A 147 -13.77 -2.02 4.49
C PRO A 147 -14.35 -1.11 5.59
N THR A 148 -13.87 -1.15 6.82
CA THR A 148 -14.55 -0.53 7.97
C THR A 148 -14.42 1.00 8.01
N GLY A 149 -13.43 1.56 7.31
CA GLY A 149 -13.09 2.99 7.35
C GLY A 149 -12.50 3.47 8.68
N LYS A 150 -12.22 2.53 9.60
CA LYS A 150 -11.73 2.88 10.94
C LYS A 150 -10.26 3.22 10.92
N LEU A 151 -9.92 4.23 11.73
CA LEU A 151 -8.58 4.80 11.84
C LEU A 151 -7.98 4.47 13.21
N MET A 152 -6.86 3.76 13.22
CA MET A 152 -6.09 3.50 14.43
C MET A 152 -5.29 4.74 14.82
N LYS A 153 -5.23 5.02 16.11
CA LYS A 153 -4.41 6.13 16.64
C LYS A 153 -2.92 5.83 16.47
N PRO A 154 -2.08 6.85 16.18
CA PRO A 154 -0.62 6.67 16.05
C PRO A 154 0.02 5.96 17.25
N ALA A 155 -0.38 6.31 18.48
CA ALA A 155 0.14 5.66 19.69
C ALA A 155 -0.16 4.15 19.76
N TYR A 156 -1.33 3.71 19.26
CA TYR A 156 -1.65 2.30 19.17
C TYR A 156 -0.76 1.60 18.13
N LEU A 157 -0.58 2.22 16.97
CA LEU A 157 0.30 1.67 15.92
C LEU A 157 1.75 1.57 16.42
N GLU A 158 2.24 2.55 17.19
CA GLU A 158 3.56 2.49 17.80
C GLU A 158 3.70 1.32 18.77
N ASN A 159 2.70 1.06 19.61
CA ASN A 159 2.71 -0.10 20.49
C ASN A 159 2.77 -1.42 19.69
N VAL A 160 1.98 -1.54 18.61
CA VAL A 160 2.04 -2.72 17.72
C VAL A 160 3.44 -2.86 17.10
N LEU A 161 4.06 -1.75 16.66
CA LEU A 161 5.39 -1.77 16.06
C LEU A 161 6.47 -2.22 17.04
N GLU A 162 6.42 -1.78 18.30
CA GLU A 162 7.36 -2.23 19.34
C GLU A 162 7.23 -3.73 19.58
N VAL A 163 6.00 -4.24 19.76
CA VAL A 163 5.75 -5.68 19.93
C VAL A 163 6.26 -6.47 18.73
N CYS A 164 5.96 -6.01 17.51
CA CYS A 164 6.41 -6.67 16.30
C CYS A 164 7.94 -6.64 16.14
N LYS A 165 8.59 -5.54 16.55
CA LYS A 165 10.05 -5.42 16.53
C LYS A 165 10.72 -6.40 17.52
N GLU A 166 10.21 -6.51 18.74
CA GLU A 166 10.70 -7.46 19.74
C GLU A 166 10.56 -8.91 19.29
N LYS A 167 9.50 -9.21 18.54
CA LYS A 167 9.19 -10.55 18.01
C LYS A 167 9.77 -10.82 16.61
N ASN A 168 10.50 -9.87 16.03
CA ASN A 168 11.02 -9.94 14.66
C ASN A 168 9.93 -10.16 13.59
N ILE A 169 8.75 -9.56 13.78
CA ILE A 169 7.64 -9.58 12.83
C ILE A 169 7.74 -8.35 11.92
N TYR A 170 7.67 -8.54 10.61
CA TYR A 170 7.52 -7.43 9.67
C TYR A 170 6.09 -6.90 9.69
N VAL A 171 5.94 -5.57 9.64
CA VAL A 171 4.63 -4.92 9.58
C VAL A 171 4.45 -4.26 8.22
N VAL A 172 3.47 -4.74 7.47
CA VAL A 172 3.01 -4.08 6.23
C VAL A 172 1.78 -3.25 6.57
N LEU A 173 1.97 -1.93 6.62
CA LEU A 173 0.91 -0.97 6.87
C LEU A 173 0.40 -0.41 5.53
N ASP A 174 -0.82 -0.75 5.18
CA ASP A 174 -1.51 -0.20 4.02
C ASP A 174 -2.13 1.16 4.37
N GLU A 175 -1.53 2.23 3.88
CA GLU A 175 -2.01 3.61 3.99
C GLU A 175 -2.65 4.12 2.68
N CYS A 176 -3.21 3.26 1.83
CA CYS A 176 -3.83 3.67 0.56
C CYS A 176 -5.00 4.67 0.69
N PHE A 177 -5.56 4.82 1.88
CA PHE A 177 -6.63 5.78 2.18
C PHE A 177 -6.23 6.89 3.14
N ILE A 178 -4.98 6.95 3.59
CA ILE A 178 -4.54 7.90 4.61
C ILE A 178 -4.65 9.37 4.15
N GLU A 179 -4.55 9.62 2.86
CA GLU A 179 -4.64 10.97 2.30
C GLU A 179 -6.05 11.57 2.33
N PHE A 180 -7.07 10.78 2.69
CA PHE A 180 -8.41 11.27 3.04
C PHE A 180 -8.54 11.68 4.51
N CYS A 181 -7.48 11.54 5.30
CA CYS A 181 -7.41 11.85 6.71
C CYS A 181 -6.44 13.01 6.96
N GLU A 182 -6.41 13.50 8.19
CA GLU A 182 -5.43 14.51 8.61
C GLU A 182 -4.01 13.91 8.62
N LYS A 183 -3.00 14.73 8.27
CA LYS A 183 -1.61 14.28 8.08
C LYS A 183 -1.01 13.60 9.32
N GLU A 184 -1.44 14.01 10.50
CA GLU A 184 -0.97 13.51 11.79
C GLU A 184 -1.35 12.05 12.05
N ASN A 185 -2.30 11.52 11.29
CA ASN A 185 -2.70 10.11 11.41
C ASN A 185 -1.74 9.13 10.73
N SER A 186 -0.86 9.62 9.86
CA SER A 186 0.17 8.80 9.26
C SER A 186 1.38 8.64 10.17
N ILE A 187 1.94 7.43 10.19
CA ILE A 187 3.16 7.13 10.93
C ILE A 187 4.40 7.07 10.03
N VAL A 188 4.37 7.70 8.86
CA VAL A 188 5.48 7.68 7.89
C VAL A 188 6.81 8.12 8.50
N GLN A 189 6.81 9.05 9.45
CA GLN A 189 8.02 9.50 10.15
C GLN A 189 8.65 8.42 11.04
N LYS A 190 7.91 7.39 11.40
CA LYS A 190 8.40 6.25 12.19
C LYS A 190 9.27 5.26 11.39
N LEU A 191 9.30 5.38 10.05
CA LEU A 191 10.17 4.58 9.19
C LEU A 191 11.65 4.67 9.60
N THR A 192 12.10 5.80 10.11
CA THR A 192 13.49 5.99 10.58
C THR A 192 13.79 5.21 11.87
N THR A 193 12.77 4.86 12.65
CA THR A 193 12.89 4.16 13.94
C THR A 193 12.67 2.64 13.78
N TYR A 194 11.75 2.25 12.88
CA TYR A 194 11.33 0.86 12.73
C TYR A 194 11.74 0.30 11.37
N ARG A 195 12.83 -0.45 11.33
CA ARG A 195 13.31 -1.09 10.09
C ARG A 195 12.40 -2.22 9.58
N ASN A 196 11.59 -2.79 10.48
CA ASN A 196 10.58 -3.82 10.17
C ASN A 196 9.25 -3.24 9.68
N LEU A 197 9.12 -1.91 9.54
CA LEU A 197 7.93 -1.24 9.03
C LEU A 197 8.03 -1.02 7.52
N LEU A 198 7.02 -1.50 6.80
CA LEU A 198 6.80 -1.30 5.37
C LEU A 198 5.46 -0.57 5.19
N ILE A 199 5.49 0.67 4.69
CA ILE A 199 4.26 1.43 4.42
C ILE A 199 3.97 1.40 2.93
N VAL A 200 2.77 0.95 2.55
CA VAL A 200 2.31 0.94 1.17
C VAL A 200 1.25 2.01 0.96
N ARG A 201 1.39 2.81 -0.08
CA ARG A 201 0.39 3.80 -0.52
C ARG A 201 0.09 3.66 -2.01
N ALA A 202 -1.03 4.22 -2.44
CA ALA A 202 -1.43 4.20 -3.84
C ALA A 202 -2.02 5.55 -4.28
N PHE A 203 -1.68 5.97 -5.47
CA PHE A 203 -2.27 7.15 -6.12
C PHE A 203 -3.71 6.91 -6.57
N THR A 204 -4.12 5.64 -6.65
CA THR A 204 -5.36 5.19 -7.29
C THR A 204 -6.63 5.77 -6.69
N LYS A 205 -6.64 6.07 -5.39
CA LYS A 205 -7.84 6.48 -4.64
C LYS A 205 -7.98 7.98 -4.58
N ILE A 206 -6.99 8.66 -4.02
CA ILE A 206 -7.04 10.11 -3.80
C ILE A 206 -7.04 10.92 -5.11
N TYR A 207 -6.30 10.45 -6.13
CA TYR A 207 -6.23 11.13 -7.43
C TYR A 207 -7.18 10.55 -8.48
N ALA A 208 -8.06 9.60 -8.10
CA ALA A 208 -9.05 8.97 -8.97
C ALA A 208 -8.46 8.35 -10.25
N ILE A 209 -7.28 7.74 -10.16
CA ILE A 209 -6.55 7.11 -11.29
C ILE A 209 -6.36 5.58 -11.11
N PRO A 210 -7.40 4.80 -10.77
CA PRO A 210 -7.22 3.35 -10.55
C PRO A 210 -6.75 2.62 -11.80
N GLY A 211 -7.09 3.10 -13.01
CA GLY A 211 -6.67 2.53 -14.27
C GLY A 211 -5.19 2.72 -14.62
N VAL A 212 -4.53 3.74 -14.06
CA VAL A 212 -3.10 4.02 -14.29
C VAL A 212 -2.20 3.01 -13.58
N ARG A 213 -2.68 2.40 -12.49
CA ARG A 213 -1.96 1.37 -11.74
C ARG A 213 -0.65 1.87 -11.14
N LEU A 214 -0.72 2.83 -10.21
CA LEU A 214 0.45 3.37 -9.52
C LEU A 214 0.31 3.31 -8.01
N GLY A 215 1.35 2.84 -7.34
CA GLY A 215 1.54 2.86 -5.89
C GLY A 215 3.02 2.96 -5.54
N TYR A 216 3.31 3.02 -4.26
CA TYR A 216 4.69 3.01 -3.77
C TYR A 216 4.79 2.39 -2.39
N LEU A 217 5.91 1.73 -2.15
CA LEU A 217 6.33 1.20 -0.88
C LEU A 217 7.36 2.13 -0.27
N MET A 218 7.28 2.33 1.03
CA MET A 218 8.26 3.07 1.83
C MET A 218 8.83 2.14 2.91
N CYS A 219 10.16 2.10 3.02
CA CYS A 219 10.88 1.36 4.05
C CYS A 219 12.26 1.97 4.26
N SER A 220 12.77 1.99 5.49
CA SER A 220 14.13 2.47 5.77
C SER A 220 15.21 1.40 5.57
N ASP A 221 14.84 0.13 5.50
CA ASP A 221 15.75 -0.97 5.22
C ASP A 221 16.00 -1.10 3.71
N LYS A 222 17.14 -0.56 3.27
CA LYS A 222 17.54 -0.55 1.86
C LYS A 222 17.81 -1.95 1.31
N GLU A 223 18.32 -2.86 2.13
CA GLU A 223 18.59 -4.23 1.72
C GLU A 223 17.28 -4.99 1.49
N LEU A 224 16.30 -4.77 2.35
CA LEU A 224 14.96 -5.32 2.18
C LEU A 224 14.29 -4.75 0.93
N LEU A 225 14.36 -3.42 0.71
CA LEU A 225 13.82 -2.81 -0.51
C LEU A 225 14.46 -3.40 -1.78
N GLN A 226 15.76 -3.64 -1.78
CA GLN A 226 16.44 -4.28 -2.91
C GLN A 226 15.97 -5.73 -3.11
N LYS A 227 15.78 -6.49 -2.03
CA LYS A 227 15.22 -7.85 -2.10
C LYS A 227 13.81 -7.85 -2.68
N ILE A 228 13.00 -6.84 -2.35
CA ILE A 228 11.64 -6.68 -2.90
C ILE A 228 11.73 -6.24 -4.37
N ARG A 229 12.61 -5.28 -4.71
CA ARG A 229 12.77 -4.77 -6.08
C ARG A 229 13.03 -5.89 -7.10
N VAL A 230 13.88 -6.84 -6.76
CA VAL A 230 14.21 -7.97 -7.66
C VAL A 230 13.09 -9.01 -7.81
N GLN A 231 11.99 -8.89 -7.05
CA GLN A 231 10.79 -9.70 -7.23
C GLN A 231 9.79 -9.05 -8.21
N LEU A 232 10.01 -7.79 -8.57
CA LEU A 232 9.16 -7.05 -9.50
C LEU A 232 9.74 -7.11 -10.91
N PRO A 233 8.92 -6.98 -11.96
CA PRO A 233 9.43 -6.83 -13.33
C PRO A 233 10.39 -5.65 -13.44
N GLU A 234 11.37 -5.74 -14.34
CA GLU A 234 12.37 -4.67 -14.55
C GLU A 234 11.71 -3.35 -14.91
N TRP A 235 10.78 -3.36 -15.85
CA TRP A 235 9.95 -2.22 -16.26
C TRP A 235 8.52 -2.39 -15.71
N ASN A 236 8.38 -2.34 -14.39
CA ASN A 236 7.09 -2.56 -13.75
C ASN A 236 6.13 -1.36 -13.84
N LEU A 237 6.64 -0.17 -14.12
CA LEU A 237 5.83 1.02 -14.38
C LEU A 237 5.74 1.30 -15.87
N SER A 238 4.66 1.96 -16.28
CA SER A 238 4.54 2.55 -17.60
C SER A 238 4.96 4.02 -17.57
N VAL A 239 5.29 4.58 -18.73
CA VAL A 239 5.54 6.04 -18.87
C VAL A 239 4.33 6.88 -18.41
N PHE A 240 3.12 6.35 -18.57
CA PHE A 240 1.88 6.99 -18.07
C PHE A 240 1.84 7.02 -16.54
N ALA A 241 2.23 5.92 -15.89
CA ALA A 241 2.25 5.84 -14.43
C ALA A 241 3.25 6.83 -13.83
N GLU A 242 4.45 6.91 -14.39
CA GLU A 242 5.47 7.86 -13.95
C GLU A 242 5.02 9.31 -14.14
N ALA A 243 4.56 9.68 -15.35
CA ALA A 243 4.07 11.02 -15.63
C ALA A 243 2.92 11.44 -14.72
N ALA A 244 1.92 10.56 -14.56
CA ALA A 244 0.80 10.82 -13.67
C ALA A 244 1.24 10.97 -12.20
N GLY A 245 2.15 10.11 -11.73
CA GLY A 245 2.67 10.15 -10.36
C GLY A 245 3.41 11.45 -10.06
N ILE A 246 4.27 11.90 -10.96
CA ILE A 246 4.98 13.18 -10.83
C ILE A 246 4.00 14.35 -10.79
N ALA A 247 3.00 14.38 -11.69
CA ALA A 247 1.98 15.42 -11.71
C ALA A 247 1.14 15.43 -10.41
N CYS A 248 0.76 14.26 -9.89
CA CYS A 248 0.05 14.15 -8.61
C CYS A 248 0.85 14.75 -7.44
N LEU A 249 2.18 14.55 -7.42
CA LEU A 249 3.06 14.99 -6.33
C LEU A 249 3.42 16.48 -6.39
N GLN A 250 3.19 17.15 -7.51
CA GLN A 250 3.39 18.59 -7.67
C GLN A 250 2.21 19.42 -7.11
N ARG A 251 1.10 18.76 -6.77
CA ARG A 251 -0.04 19.40 -6.10
C ARG A 251 0.22 19.44 -4.59
N ASP A 252 0.10 20.60 -4.00
CA ASP A 252 0.16 20.84 -2.56
C ASP A 252 -1.13 20.41 -1.83
#